data_d43eedcb3bdffb1e5201046f153f20ef
#
_entry.id   d43eedcb3bdffb1e5201046f153f20ef
#
_cell.length_a   1.000
_cell.length_b   1.000
_cell.length_c   1.000
_cell.angle_alpha   90.00
_cell.angle_beta   90.00
_cell.angle_gamma   90.00
#
_symmetry.space_group_name_H-M   'P 1'
#
loop_
_entity.id
_entity.type
_entity.pdbx_description
1 polymer ?
#
loop_
_entity_poly.entity_id
_entity_poly.type
_entity_poly.pdbx_seq_one_letter_code
_entity_poly.pdbx_strand_id
1 'polypeptide(L)'
;MAETTVSGILTRIGMGRLGRLGLEPAERYERARPGELIHVDVKKLGRILRPGHRVTGNRRDRFTDKHGYGIAGWEFVHVCVDDATRLAYAEVLPDEKATTAIGFLRRALAFYRRHGVRVERLLTDNGSAYRSKLHAIACRSLGIRHLRTRPYRPQTNGKAERFIRSMLAEWAYGAIYRNSAERTAALDGWLWTYNHHRRHRALRRKPPATRLAELNNPLRSYT
;
A
#
# COMPACT_ATOMS: atom_id res chain seq x y z
N MET A 1 29.11 26.20 -18.74
CA MET A 1 29.18 24.89 -18.06
C MET A 1 27.93 24.10 -18.41
N ALA A 2 28.04 22.78 -18.69
CA ALA A 2 26.89 21.96 -18.99
C ALA A 2 26.02 21.76 -17.72
N GLU A 3 24.68 21.72 -17.86
CA GLU A 3 23.72 21.51 -16.74
C GLU A 3 24.04 20.27 -15.90
N THR A 4 24.52 19.21 -16.53
CA THR A 4 24.95 17.97 -15.86
C THR A 4 26.11 18.16 -14.91
N THR A 5 27.07 19.09 -15.27
CA THR A 5 28.22 19.42 -14.42
C THR A 5 27.80 20.22 -13.20
N VAL A 6 26.88 21.20 -13.35
CA VAL A 6 26.34 21.99 -12.24
C VAL A 6 25.56 21.08 -11.28
N SER A 7 24.67 20.22 -11.79
CA SER A 7 23.92 19.23 -10.99
C SER A 7 24.85 18.29 -10.21
N GLY A 8 25.93 17.82 -10.83
CA GLY A 8 26.95 16.97 -10.19
C GLY A 8 27.71 17.68 -9.07
N ILE A 9 28.02 18.95 -9.24
CA ILE A 9 28.68 19.76 -8.21
C ILE A 9 27.75 20.02 -7.05
N LEU A 10 26.50 20.45 -7.33
CA LEU A 10 25.48 20.68 -6.30
C LEU A 10 25.20 19.41 -5.47
N THR A 11 25.16 18.24 -6.13
CA THR A 11 24.97 16.96 -5.43
C THR A 11 26.13 16.65 -4.49
N ARG A 12 27.38 16.89 -4.91
CA ARG A 12 28.57 16.65 -4.08
C ARG A 12 28.66 17.56 -2.84
N ILE A 13 28.22 18.81 -2.94
CA ILE A 13 28.19 19.74 -1.80
C ILE A 13 26.89 19.68 -0.98
N GLY A 14 26.04 18.63 -1.20
CA GLY A 14 24.78 18.46 -0.48
C GLY A 14 23.62 19.35 -0.92
N MET A 15 23.80 20.17 -1.93
CA MET A 15 22.81 21.13 -2.45
C MET A 15 22.02 20.61 -3.66
N GLY A 16 22.27 19.37 -4.10
CA GLY A 16 21.64 18.76 -5.28
C GLY A 16 20.12 18.54 -5.18
N ARG A 17 19.51 18.83 -4.04
CA ARG A 17 18.05 18.74 -3.80
C ARG A 17 17.60 19.91 -2.94
N LEU A 18 17.48 21.07 -3.53
CA LEU A 18 17.04 22.31 -2.86
C LEU A 18 15.69 22.16 -2.11
N GLY A 19 14.79 21.29 -2.58
CA GLY A 19 13.50 21.02 -1.91
C GLY A 19 13.60 20.31 -0.54
N ARG A 20 14.82 19.98 -0.07
CA ARG A 20 15.06 19.37 1.25
C ARG A 20 15.87 20.24 2.20
N LEU A 21 16.28 21.45 1.79
CA LEU A 21 16.92 22.41 2.68
C LEU A 21 15.88 22.93 3.70
N GLY A 22 16.17 22.73 4.98
CA GLY A 22 15.30 23.16 6.07
C GLY A 22 14.12 22.21 6.41
N LEU A 23 14.03 21.06 5.74
CA LEU A 23 13.09 20.03 6.18
C LEU A 23 13.75 19.15 7.24
N GLU A 24 13.17 19.11 8.42
CA GLU A 24 13.54 18.11 9.44
C GLU A 24 13.43 16.70 8.84
N PRO A 25 14.42 15.81 9.13
CA PRO A 25 14.32 14.42 8.72
C PRO A 25 12.98 13.84 9.17
N ALA A 26 12.33 13.08 8.29
CA ALA A 26 11.09 12.39 8.66
C ALA A 26 11.35 11.47 9.85
N GLU A 27 10.73 11.78 10.97
CA GLU A 27 10.84 10.99 12.17
C GLU A 27 10.31 9.58 11.90
N ARG A 28 11.19 8.57 12.05
CA ARG A 28 10.80 7.18 11.90
C ARG A 28 10.03 6.77 13.14
N TYR A 29 8.71 6.71 13.03
CA TYR A 29 7.89 6.14 14.08
C TYR A 29 7.49 4.70 13.73
N GLU A 30 7.45 3.86 14.72
CA GLU A 30 6.91 2.50 14.66
C GLU A 30 6.12 2.25 15.92
N ARG A 31 4.89 1.74 15.78
CA ARG A 31 4.05 1.41 16.92
C ARG A 31 4.55 0.14 17.58
N ALA A 32 4.43 0.08 18.90
CA ALA A 32 4.94 -1.03 19.67
C ALA A 32 4.07 -2.29 19.55
N ARG A 33 2.74 -2.11 19.45
CA ARG A 33 1.77 -3.21 19.48
C ARG A 33 1.06 -3.40 18.14
N PRO A 34 0.82 -4.67 17.73
CA PRO A 34 -0.03 -4.96 16.58
C PRO A 34 -1.43 -4.35 16.75
N GLY A 35 -1.99 -3.78 15.70
CA GLY A 35 -3.31 -3.18 15.68
C GLY A 35 -3.41 -1.78 16.29
N GLU A 36 -2.37 -1.26 16.95
CA GLU A 36 -2.37 0.12 17.46
C GLU A 36 -2.60 1.13 16.33
N LEU A 37 -2.07 0.86 15.15
CA LEU A 37 -2.29 1.65 13.93
C LEU A 37 -2.23 0.77 12.70
N ILE A 38 -3.26 0.85 11.85
CA ILE A 38 -3.23 0.30 10.49
C ILE A 38 -3.19 1.43 9.47
N HIS A 39 -2.48 1.22 8.38
CA HIS A 39 -2.39 2.13 7.24
C HIS A 39 -3.27 1.60 6.12
N VAL A 40 -4.16 2.42 5.60
CA VAL A 40 -5.04 2.06 4.48
C VAL A 40 -4.81 3.02 3.32
N ASP A 41 -4.78 2.46 2.12
CA ASP A 41 -4.60 3.20 0.88
C ASP A 41 -5.27 2.47 -0.29
N VAL A 42 -5.43 3.15 -1.42
CA VAL A 42 -5.96 2.57 -2.66
C VAL A 42 -5.00 2.82 -3.81
N LYS A 43 -4.68 1.76 -4.53
CA LYS A 43 -3.88 1.86 -5.75
C LYS A 43 -4.73 1.57 -6.98
N LYS A 44 -4.84 2.54 -7.87
CA LYS A 44 -5.47 2.41 -9.17
C LYS A 44 -4.53 1.70 -10.15
N LEU A 45 -5.00 0.63 -10.79
CA LEU A 45 -4.29 -0.15 -11.79
C LEU A 45 -5.06 -0.17 -13.10
N GLY A 46 -4.35 -0.12 -14.21
CA GLY A 46 -4.96 -0.37 -15.52
C GLY A 46 -5.50 -1.80 -15.60
N ARG A 47 -6.71 -1.95 -16.12
CA ARG A 47 -7.31 -3.26 -16.38
C ARG A 47 -6.57 -3.94 -17.52
N ILE A 48 -6.36 -5.25 -17.41
CA ILE A 48 -5.76 -6.09 -18.44
C ILE A 48 -6.91 -6.79 -19.17
N LEU A 49 -7.14 -6.43 -20.42
CA LEU A 49 -8.09 -7.14 -21.30
C LEU A 49 -7.43 -8.32 -22.01
N ARG A 50 -6.18 -8.13 -22.42
CA ARG A 50 -5.26 -9.12 -23.01
C ARG A 50 -3.82 -8.62 -22.84
N PRO A 51 -2.78 -9.44 -23.06
CA PRO A 51 -1.38 -8.98 -23.06
C PRO A 51 -1.19 -7.77 -23.99
N GLY A 52 -0.64 -6.70 -23.46
CA GLY A 52 -0.40 -5.47 -24.21
C GLY A 52 0.93 -5.50 -24.96
N HIS A 53 1.21 -4.43 -25.71
CA HIS A 53 2.38 -4.31 -26.59
C HIS A 53 3.74 -4.52 -25.88
N ARG A 54 3.83 -4.28 -24.59
CA ARG A 54 5.05 -4.55 -23.80
C ARG A 54 5.37 -6.05 -23.70
N VAL A 55 4.35 -6.90 -23.83
CA VAL A 55 4.48 -8.36 -23.79
C VAL A 55 4.59 -8.93 -25.20
N THR A 56 3.73 -8.44 -26.11
CA THR A 56 3.65 -8.97 -27.50
C THR A 56 4.72 -8.38 -28.42
N GLY A 57 5.37 -7.27 -28.03
CA GLY A 57 6.28 -6.51 -28.88
C GLY A 57 5.58 -5.72 -29.99
N ASN A 58 4.28 -5.92 -30.20
CA ASN A 58 3.51 -5.29 -31.25
C ASN A 58 2.86 -3.98 -30.79
N ARG A 59 3.36 -2.83 -31.26
CA ARG A 59 2.83 -1.51 -30.92
C ARG A 59 1.39 -1.26 -31.38
N ARG A 60 0.84 -2.07 -32.30
CA ARG A 60 -0.56 -2.01 -32.75
C ARG A 60 -1.52 -2.59 -31.71
N ASP A 61 -1.04 -3.40 -30.76
CA ASP A 61 -1.85 -3.95 -29.65
C ASP A 61 -2.17 -2.88 -28.59
N ARG A 62 -2.68 -1.73 -29.03
CA ARG A 62 -3.19 -0.67 -28.16
C ARG A 62 -4.68 -0.87 -27.94
N PHE A 63 -5.10 -0.70 -26.68
CA PHE A 63 -6.53 -0.68 -26.29
C PHE A 63 -7.02 0.74 -26.27
N THR A 64 -7.22 1.31 -27.45
CA THR A 64 -7.75 2.65 -27.62
C THR A 64 -9.02 2.59 -28.46
N ASP A 65 -9.96 3.50 -28.18
CA ASP A 65 -11.10 3.76 -29.03
C ASP A 65 -10.67 4.48 -30.32
N LYS A 66 -11.65 4.81 -31.17
CA LYS A 66 -11.44 5.56 -32.42
C LYS A 66 -10.79 6.95 -32.23
N HIS A 67 -10.80 7.48 -31.02
CA HIS A 67 -10.20 8.77 -30.65
C HIS A 67 -8.86 8.62 -29.92
N GLY A 68 -8.33 7.39 -29.77
CA GLY A 68 -7.06 7.12 -29.10
C GLY A 68 -7.15 7.02 -27.58
N TYR A 69 -8.34 7.05 -26.98
CA TYR A 69 -8.53 6.88 -25.53
C TYR A 69 -8.49 5.42 -25.12
N GLY A 70 -7.85 5.13 -23.99
CA GLY A 70 -7.77 3.77 -23.45
C GLY A 70 -9.13 3.22 -23.02
N ILE A 71 -9.54 2.08 -23.61
CA ILE A 71 -10.83 1.42 -23.34
C ILE A 71 -10.78 0.39 -22.21
N ALA A 72 -9.60 0.01 -21.74
CA ALA A 72 -9.45 -1.06 -20.76
C ALA A 72 -10.07 -0.71 -19.40
N GLY A 73 -10.13 0.56 -19.03
CA GLY A 73 -10.62 1.00 -17.72
C GLY A 73 -9.64 0.71 -16.58
N TRP A 74 -10.16 0.68 -15.34
CA TRP A 74 -9.36 0.64 -14.14
C TRP A 74 -9.87 -0.41 -13.15
N GLU A 75 -8.97 -0.89 -12.32
CA GLU A 75 -9.21 -1.68 -11.12
C GLU A 75 -8.59 -0.97 -9.92
N PHE A 76 -9.15 -1.18 -8.75
CA PHE A 76 -8.72 -0.50 -7.54
C PHE A 76 -8.27 -1.52 -6.50
N VAL A 77 -6.99 -1.51 -6.18
CA VAL A 77 -6.45 -2.38 -5.14
C VAL A 77 -6.47 -1.63 -3.83
N HIS A 78 -7.37 -2.02 -2.95
CA HIS A 78 -7.43 -1.53 -1.59
C HIS A 78 -6.43 -2.31 -0.75
N VAL A 79 -5.62 -1.62 0.03
CA VAL A 79 -4.56 -2.21 0.84
C VAL A 79 -4.67 -1.76 2.28
N CYS A 80 -4.31 -2.65 3.19
CA CYS A 80 -4.24 -2.38 4.63
C CYS A 80 -2.98 -3.02 5.21
N VAL A 81 -2.19 -2.26 5.97
CA VAL A 81 -0.91 -2.72 6.53
C VAL A 81 -0.83 -2.32 7.99
N ASP A 82 -0.55 -3.27 8.87
CA ASP A 82 -0.29 -2.99 10.28
C ASP A 82 1.06 -2.28 10.48
N ASP A 83 1.07 -1.26 11.34
CA ASP A 83 2.25 -0.42 11.58
C ASP A 83 3.40 -1.18 12.24
N ALA A 84 3.11 -2.02 13.24
CA ALA A 84 4.12 -2.71 14.03
C ALA A 84 4.69 -3.94 13.33
N THR A 85 3.82 -4.72 12.67
CA THR A 85 4.20 -6.04 12.12
C THR A 85 4.40 -6.03 10.62
N ARG A 86 3.86 -5.04 9.90
CA ARG A 86 3.74 -5.01 8.43
C ARG A 86 2.80 -6.10 7.88
N LEU A 87 2.04 -6.81 8.75
CA LEU A 87 1.03 -7.75 8.29
C LEU A 87 0.08 -7.01 7.36
N ALA A 88 -0.14 -7.56 6.18
CA ALA A 88 -0.86 -6.88 5.11
C ALA A 88 -2.08 -7.67 4.63
N TYR A 89 -3.11 -6.93 4.25
CA TYR A 89 -4.31 -7.42 3.60
C TYR A 89 -4.62 -6.54 2.38
N ALA A 90 -5.04 -7.13 1.28
CA ALA A 90 -5.41 -6.37 0.08
C ALA A 90 -6.52 -7.08 -0.70
N GLU A 91 -7.30 -6.30 -1.46
CA GLU A 91 -8.34 -6.77 -2.35
C GLU A 91 -8.38 -5.93 -3.63
N VAL A 92 -8.68 -6.55 -4.75
CA VAL A 92 -9.04 -5.85 -5.99
C VAL A 92 -10.54 -5.60 -5.99
N LEU A 93 -10.94 -4.34 -6.03
CA LEU A 93 -12.33 -3.90 -5.95
C LEU A 93 -12.71 -3.03 -7.16
N PRO A 94 -14.01 -2.86 -7.45
CA PRO A 94 -14.46 -2.19 -8.68
C PRO A 94 -14.24 -0.69 -8.67
N ASP A 95 -14.17 -0.07 -7.49
CA ASP A 95 -14.02 1.38 -7.35
C ASP A 95 -13.39 1.77 -6.00
N GLU A 96 -13.18 3.07 -5.81
CA GLU A 96 -12.68 3.68 -4.58
C GLU A 96 -13.75 4.49 -3.83
N LYS A 97 -15.05 4.16 -4.02
CA LYS A 97 -16.15 4.85 -3.35
C LYS A 97 -16.16 4.58 -1.85
N ALA A 98 -16.82 5.46 -1.09
CA ALA A 98 -16.91 5.34 0.36
C ALA A 98 -17.53 4.02 0.81
N THR A 99 -18.58 3.55 0.15
CA THR A 99 -19.23 2.25 0.43
C THR A 99 -18.29 1.08 0.24
N THR A 100 -17.53 1.09 -0.85
CA THR A 100 -16.53 0.07 -1.19
C THR A 100 -15.38 0.07 -0.17
N ALA A 101 -14.87 1.26 0.18
CA ALA A 101 -13.82 1.42 1.20
C ALA A 101 -14.28 0.95 2.59
N ILE A 102 -15.54 1.19 2.97
CA ILE A 102 -16.11 0.71 4.23
C ILE A 102 -16.25 -0.83 4.21
N GLY A 103 -16.72 -1.40 3.11
CA GLY A 103 -16.78 -2.85 2.94
C GLY A 103 -15.40 -3.51 3.07
N PHE A 104 -14.41 -2.95 2.39
CA PHE A 104 -13.02 -3.36 2.52
C PHE A 104 -12.52 -3.27 3.97
N LEU A 105 -12.74 -2.14 4.65
CA LEU A 105 -12.30 -1.96 6.04
C LEU A 105 -12.89 -3.04 6.95
N ARG A 106 -14.18 -3.38 6.83
CA ARG A 106 -14.81 -4.44 7.62
C ARG A 106 -14.14 -5.79 7.41
N ARG A 107 -13.81 -6.16 6.18
CA ARG A 107 -13.12 -7.42 5.86
C ARG A 107 -11.67 -7.42 6.34
N ALA A 108 -10.97 -6.30 6.21
CA ALA A 108 -9.63 -6.11 6.76
C ALA A 108 -9.61 -6.29 8.28
N LEU A 109 -10.58 -5.71 9.00
CA LEU A 109 -10.70 -5.90 10.45
C LEU A 109 -11.00 -7.35 10.83
N ALA A 110 -11.83 -8.06 10.06
CA ALA A 110 -12.07 -9.47 10.25
C ALA A 110 -10.81 -10.31 10.02
N PHE A 111 -10.00 -9.94 9.00
CA PHE A 111 -8.69 -10.55 8.77
C PHE A 111 -7.77 -10.35 9.99
N TYR A 112 -7.57 -9.12 10.48
CA TYR A 112 -6.73 -8.85 11.65
C TYR A 112 -7.22 -9.59 12.90
N ARG A 113 -8.54 -9.63 13.14
CA ARG A 113 -9.14 -10.37 14.27
C ARG A 113 -8.80 -11.86 14.22
N ARG A 114 -8.84 -12.49 13.05
CA ARG A 114 -8.45 -13.91 12.88
C ARG A 114 -6.98 -14.16 13.20
N HIS A 115 -6.14 -13.11 13.11
CA HIS A 115 -4.74 -13.16 13.52
C HIS A 115 -4.48 -12.70 14.96
N GLY A 116 -5.54 -12.59 15.79
CA GLY A 116 -5.42 -12.15 17.19
C GLY A 116 -5.11 -10.65 17.35
N VAL A 117 -5.33 -9.85 16.33
CA VAL A 117 -5.03 -8.41 16.34
C VAL A 117 -6.31 -7.60 16.46
N ARG A 118 -6.41 -6.78 17.51
CA ARG A 118 -7.46 -5.77 17.68
C ARG A 118 -6.97 -4.43 17.15
N VAL A 119 -7.68 -3.89 16.17
CA VAL A 119 -7.33 -2.60 15.57
C VAL A 119 -7.93 -1.44 16.38
N GLU A 120 -7.07 -0.49 16.76
CA GLU A 120 -7.45 0.71 17.53
C GLU A 120 -7.57 1.95 16.65
N ARG A 121 -6.64 2.13 15.71
CA ARG A 121 -6.53 3.33 14.86
C ARG A 121 -6.34 2.99 13.41
N LEU A 122 -6.90 3.84 12.56
CA LEU A 122 -6.79 3.77 11.11
C LEU A 122 -6.14 5.06 10.60
N LEU A 123 -5.12 4.97 9.80
CA LEU A 123 -4.52 6.09 9.06
C LEU A 123 -4.81 5.96 7.57
N THR A 124 -5.36 7.01 6.98
CA THR A 124 -5.59 7.11 5.53
C THR A 124 -5.00 8.42 4.99
N ASP A 125 -4.94 8.53 3.69
CA ASP A 125 -4.77 9.81 3.02
C ASP A 125 -6.05 10.69 3.12
N ASN A 126 -6.09 11.79 2.35
CA ASN A 126 -7.23 12.69 2.28
C ASN A 126 -8.15 12.39 1.08
N GLY A 127 -8.16 11.18 0.55
CA GLY A 127 -9.06 10.76 -0.52
C GLY A 127 -10.53 10.99 -0.20
N SER A 128 -11.35 11.25 -1.22
CA SER A 128 -12.76 11.62 -1.06
C SER A 128 -13.57 10.57 -0.29
N ALA A 129 -13.30 9.29 -0.50
CA ALA A 129 -13.94 8.19 0.22
C ALA A 129 -13.73 8.31 1.74
N TYR A 130 -12.50 8.56 2.17
CA TYR A 130 -12.11 8.66 3.57
C TYR A 130 -12.56 9.96 4.25
N ARG A 131 -12.83 11.01 3.46
CA ARG A 131 -13.39 12.28 3.95
C ARG A 131 -14.91 12.24 4.12
N SER A 132 -15.57 11.21 3.61
CA SER A 132 -17.03 11.10 3.62
C SER A 132 -17.59 10.96 5.05
N LYS A 133 -18.79 11.51 5.26
CA LYS A 133 -19.55 11.31 6.52
C LYS A 133 -19.83 9.83 6.78
N LEU A 134 -20.12 9.05 5.74
CA LEU A 134 -20.36 7.60 5.84
C LEU A 134 -19.15 6.86 6.40
N HIS A 135 -17.95 7.15 5.91
CA HIS A 135 -16.74 6.54 6.43
C HIS A 135 -16.48 6.92 7.90
N ALA A 136 -16.70 8.17 8.27
CA ALA A 136 -16.57 8.62 9.66
C ALA A 136 -17.56 7.91 10.61
N ILE A 137 -18.81 7.71 10.16
CA ILE A 137 -19.82 6.96 10.92
C ILE A 137 -19.40 5.50 11.06
N ALA A 138 -18.95 4.87 9.96
CA ALA A 138 -18.49 3.49 9.98
C ALA A 138 -17.30 3.29 10.94
N CYS A 139 -16.31 4.16 10.94
CA CYS A 139 -15.18 4.08 11.88
C CYS A 139 -15.63 4.18 13.33
N ARG A 140 -16.56 5.08 13.63
CA ARG A 140 -17.14 5.21 14.99
C ARG A 140 -17.90 3.95 15.41
N SER A 141 -18.76 3.40 14.54
CA SER A 141 -19.52 2.18 14.85
C SER A 141 -18.64 0.95 15.01
N LEU A 142 -17.45 0.95 14.38
CA LEU A 142 -16.44 -0.10 14.51
C LEU A 142 -15.49 0.12 15.72
N GLY A 143 -15.66 1.22 16.47
CA GLY A 143 -14.82 1.56 17.61
C GLY A 143 -13.37 1.92 17.23
N ILE A 144 -13.15 2.45 16.01
CA ILE A 144 -11.81 2.76 15.49
C ILE A 144 -11.61 4.26 15.38
N ARG A 145 -10.50 4.75 15.89
CA ARG A 145 -10.12 6.17 15.72
C ARG A 145 -9.52 6.37 14.33
N HIS A 146 -10.20 7.12 13.48
CA HIS A 146 -9.73 7.48 12.15
C HIS A 146 -8.80 8.70 12.22
N LEU A 147 -7.60 8.53 11.67
CA LEU A 147 -6.58 9.57 11.48
C LEU A 147 -6.38 9.80 9.99
N ARG A 148 -6.10 11.04 9.60
CA ARG A 148 -5.77 11.39 8.21
C ARG A 148 -4.38 12.02 8.16
N THR A 149 -3.67 11.81 7.05
CA THR A 149 -2.37 12.46 6.81
C THR A 149 -2.55 13.98 6.82
N ARG A 150 -1.57 14.69 7.37
CA ARG A 150 -1.55 16.16 7.29
C ARG A 150 -1.29 16.59 5.84
N PRO A 151 -1.91 17.67 5.35
CA PRO A 151 -1.58 18.26 4.07
C PRO A 151 -0.06 18.48 3.97
N TYR A 152 0.50 18.25 2.79
CA TYR A 152 1.94 18.39 2.48
C TYR A 152 2.91 17.52 3.31
N ARG A 153 2.43 16.53 4.08
CA ARG A 153 3.25 15.51 4.77
C ARG A 153 2.84 14.09 4.37
N PRO A 154 3.01 13.68 3.10
CA PRO A 154 2.62 12.35 2.62
C PRO A 154 3.42 11.23 3.28
N GLN A 155 4.58 11.53 3.83
CA GLN A 155 5.47 10.57 4.51
C GLN A 155 4.80 9.82 5.68
N THR A 156 3.69 10.34 6.22
CA THR A 156 2.95 9.67 7.31
C THR A 156 2.29 8.37 6.88
N ASN A 157 1.96 8.16 5.58
CA ASN A 157 1.42 6.90 5.04
C ASN A 157 2.48 6.00 4.39
N GLY A 158 3.76 6.27 4.64
CA GLY A 158 4.90 5.61 3.98
C GLY A 158 4.94 4.08 4.10
N LYS A 159 4.20 3.46 5.05
CA LYS A 159 4.11 2.01 5.19
C LYS A 159 3.18 1.40 4.16
N ALA A 160 2.01 2.01 3.91
CA ALA A 160 1.13 1.61 2.82
C ALA A 160 1.80 1.87 1.46
N GLU A 161 2.45 3.02 1.27
CA GLU A 161 3.19 3.34 0.03
C GLU A 161 4.31 2.31 -0.25
N ARG A 162 5.06 1.92 0.78
CA ARG A 162 6.11 0.90 0.65
C ARG A 162 5.53 -0.47 0.30
N PHE A 163 4.42 -0.86 0.92
CA PHE A 163 3.70 -2.07 0.59
C PHE A 163 3.23 -2.05 -0.87
N ILE A 164 2.56 -0.97 -1.28
CA ILE A 164 2.10 -0.78 -2.67
C ILE A 164 3.27 -0.89 -3.66
N ARG A 165 4.41 -0.30 -3.36
CA ARG A 165 5.60 -0.41 -4.23
C ARG A 165 6.03 -1.87 -4.41
N SER A 166 6.09 -2.65 -3.33
CA SER A 166 6.41 -4.08 -3.40
C SER A 166 5.35 -4.85 -4.17
N MET A 167 4.08 -4.58 -3.90
CA MET A 167 2.95 -5.20 -4.58
C MET A 167 2.97 -4.93 -6.09
N LEU A 168 3.28 -3.71 -6.50
CA LEU A 168 3.39 -3.36 -7.92
C LEU A 168 4.54 -4.11 -8.60
N ALA A 169 5.70 -4.15 -7.97
CA ALA A 169 6.90 -4.77 -8.55
C ALA A 169 6.81 -6.29 -8.60
N GLU A 170 6.21 -6.93 -7.58
CA GLU A 170 6.30 -8.38 -7.39
C GLU A 170 5.01 -9.12 -7.83
N TRP A 171 3.85 -8.45 -7.75
CA TRP A 171 2.57 -9.03 -8.16
C TRP A 171 2.01 -8.33 -9.40
N ALA A 172 1.64 -7.05 -9.33
CA ALA A 172 0.86 -6.41 -10.40
C ALA A 172 1.57 -6.38 -11.76
N TYR A 173 2.91 -6.26 -11.73
CA TYR A 173 3.78 -6.20 -12.91
C TYR A 173 4.95 -7.20 -12.86
N GLY A 174 5.01 -8.06 -11.82
CA GLY A 174 6.06 -9.05 -11.65
C GLY A 174 5.88 -10.29 -12.52
N ALA A 175 4.68 -10.51 -13.04
CA ALA A 175 4.34 -11.60 -13.96
C ALA A 175 3.56 -11.08 -15.16
N ILE A 176 3.51 -11.88 -16.22
CA ILE A 176 2.70 -11.62 -17.39
C ILE A 176 1.34 -12.28 -17.17
N TYR A 177 0.28 -11.47 -17.10
CA TYR A 177 -1.10 -11.94 -16.98
C TYR A 177 -1.84 -11.79 -18.30
N ARG A 178 -2.64 -12.79 -18.65
CA ARG A 178 -3.47 -12.78 -19.86
C ARG A 178 -4.65 -11.81 -19.74
N ASN A 179 -5.15 -11.62 -18.50
CA ASN A 179 -6.26 -10.71 -18.20
C ASN A 179 -6.25 -10.32 -16.70
N SER A 180 -7.12 -9.39 -16.34
CA SER A 180 -7.26 -8.91 -14.96
C SER A 180 -7.73 -9.98 -13.98
N ALA A 181 -8.56 -10.93 -14.40
CA ALA A 181 -9.03 -12.00 -13.52
C ALA A 181 -7.87 -12.90 -13.09
N GLU A 182 -6.96 -13.23 -14.01
CA GLU A 182 -5.75 -13.99 -13.70
C GLU A 182 -4.83 -13.24 -12.73
N ARG A 183 -4.63 -11.92 -12.94
CA ARG A 183 -3.89 -11.08 -12.00
C ARG A 183 -4.53 -11.06 -10.62
N THR A 184 -5.84 -10.91 -10.55
CA THR A 184 -6.58 -10.88 -9.29
C THR A 184 -6.48 -12.23 -8.56
N ALA A 185 -6.62 -13.35 -9.26
CA ALA A 185 -6.48 -14.69 -8.69
C ALA A 185 -5.08 -14.96 -8.09
N ALA A 186 -4.04 -14.34 -8.64
CA ALA A 186 -2.67 -14.46 -8.12
C ALA A 186 -2.42 -13.63 -6.85
N LEU A 187 -3.32 -12.71 -6.46
CA LEU A 187 -3.11 -11.81 -5.33
C LEU A 187 -2.97 -12.54 -4.01
N ASP A 188 -3.84 -13.51 -3.73
CA ASP A 188 -3.86 -14.24 -2.45
C ASP A 188 -2.55 -15.02 -2.22
N GLY A 189 -2.04 -15.69 -3.24
CA GLY A 189 -0.76 -16.40 -3.18
C GLY A 189 0.42 -15.46 -2.94
N TRP A 190 0.41 -14.30 -3.59
CA TRP A 190 1.43 -13.27 -3.35
C TRP A 190 1.33 -12.68 -1.93
N LEU A 191 0.12 -12.37 -1.43
CA LEU A 191 -0.10 -11.88 -0.07
C LEU A 191 0.35 -12.89 0.98
N TRP A 192 0.07 -14.17 0.75
CA TRP A 192 0.54 -15.23 1.62
C TRP A 192 2.07 -15.25 1.68
N THR A 193 2.75 -15.19 0.54
CA THR A 193 4.21 -15.11 0.44
C THR A 193 4.75 -13.84 1.11
N TYR A 194 4.11 -12.69 0.89
CA TYR A 194 4.47 -11.43 1.53
C TYR A 194 4.39 -11.54 3.07
N ASN A 195 3.31 -12.09 3.59
CA ASN A 195 3.08 -12.16 5.03
C ASN A 195 3.92 -13.23 5.73
N HIS A 196 4.21 -14.37 5.09
CA HIS A 196 4.83 -15.52 5.75
C HIS A 196 6.29 -15.77 5.36
N HIS A 197 6.73 -15.31 4.19
CA HIS A 197 8.07 -15.62 3.68
C HIS A 197 8.93 -14.40 3.38
N ARG A 198 8.31 -13.27 3.01
CA ARG A 198 9.06 -12.08 2.64
C ARG A 198 9.77 -11.48 3.84
N ARG A 199 11.10 -11.44 3.78
CA ARG A 199 11.94 -10.86 4.82
C ARG A 199 11.98 -9.33 4.71
N HIS A 200 11.69 -8.62 5.79
CA HIS A 200 11.67 -7.16 5.86
C HIS A 200 12.86 -6.61 6.65
N ARG A 201 13.63 -5.69 6.07
CA ARG A 201 14.77 -5.04 6.77
C ARG A 201 14.30 -4.35 8.06
N ALA A 202 13.16 -3.66 8.02
CA ALA A 202 12.59 -2.99 9.19
C ALA A 202 12.16 -3.95 10.30
N LEU A 203 11.91 -5.22 9.99
CA LEU A 203 11.55 -6.27 10.95
C LEU A 203 12.73 -7.20 11.28
N ARG A 204 13.95 -6.68 11.26
CA ARG A 204 15.18 -7.48 11.50
C ARG A 204 15.25 -8.72 10.58
N ARG A 205 14.88 -8.56 9.30
CA ARG A 205 14.81 -9.61 8.28
C ARG A 205 13.80 -10.72 8.57
N LYS A 206 12.78 -10.47 9.38
CA LYS A 206 11.68 -11.41 9.65
C LYS A 206 10.49 -11.14 8.75
N PRO A 207 9.69 -12.17 8.42
CA PRO A 207 8.37 -11.99 7.80
C PRO A 207 7.37 -11.33 8.75
N PRO A 208 6.33 -10.65 8.24
CA PRO A 208 5.27 -10.05 9.04
C PRO A 208 4.60 -10.99 10.04
N ALA A 209 4.25 -12.21 9.63
CA ALA A 209 3.62 -13.21 10.49
C ALA A 209 4.53 -13.66 11.65
N THR A 210 5.83 -13.83 11.39
CA THR A 210 6.81 -14.13 12.43
C THR A 210 6.91 -12.98 13.44
N ARG A 211 6.96 -11.73 12.95
CA ARG A 211 6.98 -10.57 13.84
C ARG A 211 5.71 -10.46 14.66
N LEU A 212 4.54 -10.77 14.08
CA LEU A 212 3.27 -10.81 14.82
C LEU A 212 3.31 -11.85 15.94
N ALA A 213 3.76 -13.06 15.64
CA ALA A 213 3.86 -14.13 16.64
C ALA A 213 4.78 -13.74 17.81
N GLU A 214 5.89 -13.04 17.55
CA GLU A 214 6.79 -12.53 18.60
C GLU A 214 6.12 -11.48 19.49
N LEU A 215 5.37 -10.54 18.89
CA LEU A 215 4.71 -9.47 19.65
C LEU A 215 3.49 -9.95 20.42
N ASN A 216 2.83 -11.01 19.96
CA ASN A 216 1.69 -11.61 20.64
C ASN A 216 2.11 -12.62 21.75
N ASN A 217 3.40 -13.01 21.80
CA ASN A 217 3.91 -13.91 22.83
C ASN A 217 4.90 -13.17 23.75
N PRO A 218 4.43 -12.50 24.82
CA PRO A 218 5.27 -11.70 25.70
C PRO A 218 6.29 -12.54 26.50
N LEU A 219 6.11 -13.85 26.61
CA LEU A 219 7.03 -14.73 27.37
C LEU A 219 8.39 -14.96 26.68
N ARG A 220 8.52 -14.65 25.38
CA ARG A 220 9.80 -14.75 24.66
C ARG A 220 10.73 -13.54 24.82
N SER A 221 10.32 -12.50 25.52
CA SER A 221 11.14 -11.31 25.78
C SER A 221 12.04 -11.43 27.03
N TYR A 222 12.03 -12.56 27.73
CA TYR A 222 12.81 -12.82 28.94
C TYR A 222 13.93 -13.85 28.75
N THR A 223 14.32 -14.18 27.53
CA THR A 223 15.48 -15.03 27.23
C THR A 223 16.53 -14.30 26.43
#